data_014141ded366f9f6f9427761da073cfd
#
_entry.id   014141ded366f9f6f9427761da073cfd
#
_cell.length_a   1.000
_cell.length_b   1.000
_cell.length_c   1.000
_cell.angle_alpha   90.00
_cell.angle_beta   90.00
_cell.angle_gamma   90.00
#
_symmetry.space_group_name_H-M   'P 1'
#
loop_
_entity.id
_entity.type
_entity.pdbx_description
1 polymer ?
#
loop_
_entity_poly.entity_id
_entity_poly.type
_entity_poly.pdbx_seq_one_letter_code
_entity_poly.pdbx_strand_id
1 'polypeptide(L)'
;MPTTVSHFAAGIFAVGVTVGLFVKTVMSHHILILGGTTEARLLAGKLANNPALTVTLSLAGRTRRPLPQPAPTRSGGFGGVPGLIRYLHDHQIDLLIDATHPFAQQMSEHAAAAAQAVGLPHLAIRRPPWQPAADDDWRMVDDLAAALRQIGPSPQRIFVAFGRQELTPLLVAPQHHYLVRSVDPVTPPLALPKIDYLLGRGPFKVAAEAALLRDHGVQLIIAKNSGGAATSAKLHAARALGLPCYLIRRPPLPAVDQVPTVAAAQRSIAHWLSSGDLPSDGNLAALRGE
;
A
#
# COMPACT_ATOMS: atom_id res chain seq x y z
N MET A 1 68.57 -69.64 20.11
CA MET A 1 67.67 -69.86 18.97
C MET A 1 66.28 -69.56 19.43
N PRO A 2 65.65 -68.53 18.89
CA PRO A 2 64.23 -68.61 18.59
C PRO A 2 63.88 -68.02 17.20
N THR A 3 62.92 -68.61 16.58
CA THR A 3 62.38 -68.43 15.24
C THR A 3 61.43 -67.21 15.17
N THR A 4 61.70 -66.36 14.19
CA THR A 4 60.88 -65.18 13.91
C THR A 4 59.79 -65.60 12.96
N VAL A 5 58.55 -65.35 13.35
CA VAL A 5 57.36 -65.50 12.47
C VAL A 5 56.97 -64.11 11.92
N SER A 6 57.04 -63.94 10.65
CA SER A 6 56.61 -62.69 9.92
C SER A 6 55.13 -62.75 9.69
N HIS A 7 54.38 -61.69 10.14
CA HIS A 7 52.99 -61.51 9.81
C HIS A 7 52.86 -60.43 8.72
N PHE A 8 52.35 -60.83 7.56
CA PHE A 8 51.91 -59.95 6.49
C PHE A 8 50.57 -59.30 6.86
N ALA A 9 50.58 -57.99 7.05
CA ALA A 9 49.34 -57.22 7.20
C ALA A 9 48.86 -56.78 5.81
N ALA A 10 47.64 -57.22 5.44
CA ALA A 10 46.95 -56.79 4.26
C ALA A 10 46.31 -55.40 4.54
N GLY A 11 46.78 -54.37 3.79
CA GLY A 11 46.22 -53.04 3.84
C GLY A 11 44.92 -52.96 3.03
N ILE A 12 43.83 -52.69 3.68
CA ILE A 12 42.53 -52.34 3.04
C ILE A 12 42.56 -50.86 2.73
N PHE A 13 42.64 -50.49 1.46
CA PHE A 13 42.41 -49.11 0.99
C PHE A 13 40.91 -48.82 0.99
N ALA A 14 40.41 -48.05 1.94
CA ALA A 14 39.08 -47.50 1.90
C ALA A 14 39.07 -46.27 0.98
N VAL A 15 38.43 -46.39 -0.20
CA VAL A 15 38.15 -45.30 -1.08
C VAL A 15 37.00 -44.51 -0.49
N GLY A 16 37.30 -43.40 0.17
CA GLY A 16 36.33 -42.46 0.69
C GLY A 16 35.69 -41.68 -0.44
N VAL A 17 34.45 -42.04 -0.85
CA VAL A 17 33.63 -41.22 -1.72
C VAL A 17 33.09 -40.03 -0.94
N THR A 18 33.73 -38.87 -1.08
CA THR A 18 33.19 -37.59 -0.55
C THR A 18 32.05 -37.19 -1.44
N VAL A 19 30.83 -37.46 -1.01
CA VAL A 19 29.62 -36.87 -1.63
C VAL A 19 29.60 -35.39 -1.24
N GLY A 20 30.12 -34.57 -2.16
CA GLY A 20 30.00 -33.12 -2.04
C GLY A 20 28.51 -32.74 -2.10
N LEU A 21 27.92 -32.36 -0.97
CA LEU A 21 26.62 -31.73 -0.92
C LEU A 21 26.77 -30.34 -1.62
N PHE A 22 26.44 -30.26 -2.89
CA PHE A 22 26.23 -28.98 -3.56
C PHE A 22 24.99 -28.36 -2.92
N VAL A 23 25.16 -27.57 -1.88
CA VAL A 23 24.14 -26.63 -1.41
C VAL A 23 23.98 -25.63 -2.55
N LYS A 24 22.95 -25.82 -3.37
CA LYS A 24 22.53 -24.86 -4.38
C LYS A 24 22.16 -23.59 -3.60
N THR A 25 23.03 -22.60 -3.58
CA THR A 25 22.73 -21.28 -3.02
C THR A 25 21.54 -20.76 -3.81
N VAL A 26 20.35 -20.81 -3.24
CA VAL A 26 19.17 -20.22 -3.83
C VAL A 26 19.41 -18.72 -3.79
N MET A 27 19.68 -18.12 -4.96
CA MET A 27 19.76 -16.67 -5.09
C MET A 27 18.40 -16.13 -4.69
N SER A 28 18.35 -15.43 -3.57
CA SER A 28 17.13 -14.82 -3.06
C SER A 28 16.96 -13.47 -3.73
N HIS A 29 15.82 -13.26 -4.42
CA HIS A 29 15.49 -11.96 -5.01
C HIS A 29 14.97 -11.01 -3.94
N HIS A 30 15.49 -9.78 -3.96
CA HIS A 30 15.10 -8.75 -3.00
C HIS A 30 14.00 -7.84 -3.58
N ILE A 31 12.83 -7.86 -2.95
CA ILE A 31 11.66 -7.08 -3.33
C ILE A 31 11.47 -5.91 -2.34
N LEU A 32 11.43 -4.69 -2.87
CA LEU A 32 11.02 -3.51 -2.10
C LEU A 32 9.55 -3.20 -2.37
N ILE A 33 8.71 -3.24 -1.33
CA ILE A 33 7.30 -2.86 -1.40
C ILE A 33 7.13 -1.47 -0.78
N LEU A 34 6.73 -0.48 -1.58
CA LEU A 34 6.29 0.81 -1.09
C LEU A 34 4.85 0.67 -0.58
N GLY A 35 4.65 0.93 0.72
CA GLY A 35 3.46 0.51 1.42
C GLY A 35 2.67 1.62 2.10
N GLY A 36 1.97 1.23 3.16
CA GLY A 36 1.03 2.07 3.91
C GLY A 36 -0.44 1.76 3.61
N THR A 37 -0.72 0.72 2.83
CA THR A 37 -2.06 0.23 2.49
C THR A 37 -2.30 -1.19 3.00
N THR A 38 -3.55 -1.62 2.99
CA THR A 38 -3.92 -3.02 3.29
C THR A 38 -3.32 -3.97 2.26
N GLU A 39 -3.33 -3.57 0.98
CA GLU A 39 -2.79 -4.34 -0.14
C GLU A 39 -1.29 -4.60 0.04
N ALA A 40 -0.51 -3.57 0.39
CA ALA A 40 0.92 -3.71 0.65
C ALA A 40 1.21 -4.70 1.79
N ARG A 41 0.46 -4.60 2.90
CA ARG A 41 0.61 -5.49 4.05
C ARG A 41 0.23 -6.94 3.72
N LEU A 42 -0.87 -7.14 2.98
CA LEU A 42 -1.30 -8.47 2.55
C LEU A 42 -0.30 -9.10 1.58
N LEU A 43 0.19 -8.34 0.61
CA LEU A 43 1.20 -8.83 -0.34
C LEU A 43 2.50 -9.20 0.41
N ALA A 44 3.01 -8.32 1.27
CA ALA A 44 4.20 -8.60 2.06
C ALA A 44 4.06 -9.90 2.87
N GLY A 45 2.89 -10.13 3.50
CA GLY A 45 2.63 -11.37 4.24
C GLY A 45 2.60 -12.62 3.38
N LYS A 46 2.12 -12.51 2.14
CA LYS A 46 2.08 -13.62 1.20
C LYS A 46 3.46 -13.97 0.62
N LEU A 47 4.33 -12.97 0.48
CA LEU A 47 5.67 -13.15 -0.07
C LEU A 47 6.72 -13.51 0.99
N ALA A 48 6.54 -13.09 2.25
CA ALA A 48 7.51 -13.27 3.33
C ALA A 48 7.87 -14.74 3.63
N ASN A 49 7.00 -15.68 3.29
CA ASN A 49 7.22 -17.11 3.50
C ASN A 49 7.86 -17.84 2.31
N ASN A 50 8.17 -17.11 1.22
CA ASN A 50 8.83 -17.69 0.06
C ASN A 50 10.36 -17.64 0.25
N PRO A 51 11.06 -18.77 0.34
CA PRO A 51 12.51 -18.80 0.59
C PRO A 51 13.34 -18.22 -0.57
N ALA A 52 12.76 -18.09 -1.77
CA ALA A 52 13.39 -17.45 -2.90
C ALA A 52 13.31 -15.91 -2.86
N LEU A 53 12.67 -15.34 -1.84
CA LEU A 53 12.42 -13.90 -1.74
C LEU A 53 12.91 -13.32 -0.42
N THR A 54 13.56 -12.19 -0.51
CA THR A 54 13.75 -11.25 0.60
C THR A 54 12.82 -10.07 0.39
N VAL A 55 11.94 -9.79 1.36
CA VAL A 55 10.94 -8.73 1.23
C VAL A 55 11.22 -7.62 2.23
N THR A 56 11.31 -6.39 1.75
CA THR A 56 11.36 -5.19 2.59
C THR A 56 10.12 -4.33 2.34
N LEU A 57 9.39 -4.00 3.41
CA LEU A 57 8.24 -3.09 3.34
C LEU A 57 8.67 -1.68 3.75
N SER A 58 8.42 -0.69 2.90
CA SER A 58 8.72 0.72 3.17
C SER A 58 7.46 1.50 3.52
N LEU A 59 7.43 2.09 4.70
CA LEU A 59 6.36 2.96 5.18
C LEU A 59 6.82 4.43 5.17
N ALA A 60 5.95 5.35 4.76
CA ALA A 60 6.26 6.78 4.70
C ALA A 60 6.46 7.45 6.08
N GLY A 61 6.18 6.75 7.19
CA GLY A 61 6.28 7.31 8.55
C GLY A 61 5.17 8.32 8.90
N ARG A 62 4.10 8.40 8.10
CA ARG A 62 2.99 9.33 8.35
C ARG A 62 2.14 8.94 9.57
N THR A 63 2.12 7.65 9.92
CA THR A 63 1.38 7.09 11.06
C THR A 63 2.35 6.87 12.22
N ARG A 64 2.02 7.42 13.40
CA ARG A 64 2.88 7.33 14.60
C ARG A 64 2.99 5.89 15.12
N ARG A 65 1.91 5.12 15.05
CA ARG A 65 1.85 3.72 15.48
C ARG A 65 1.31 2.87 14.34
N PRO A 66 2.17 2.45 13.39
CA PRO A 66 1.77 1.53 12.32
C PRO A 66 1.36 0.18 12.91
N LEU A 67 0.48 -0.53 12.23
CA LEU A 67 0.18 -1.93 12.58
C LEU A 67 1.43 -2.78 12.46
N PRO A 68 1.56 -3.89 13.23
CA PRO A 68 2.59 -4.88 12.99
C PRO A 68 2.60 -5.33 11.53
N GLN A 69 3.79 -5.42 10.97
CA GLN A 69 3.99 -5.80 9.57
C GLN A 69 4.52 -7.22 9.47
N PRO A 70 4.16 -7.98 8.43
CA PRO A 70 4.55 -9.38 8.26
C PRO A 70 5.96 -9.56 7.66
N ALA A 71 6.66 -8.49 7.34
CA ALA A 71 8.00 -8.49 6.77
C ALA A 71 8.88 -7.40 7.41
N PRO A 72 10.21 -7.49 7.29
CA PRO A 72 11.12 -6.41 7.65
C PRO A 72 10.66 -5.07 7.10
N THR A 73 10.67 -4.05 7.96
CA THR A 73 10.06 -2.76 7.63
C THR A 73 11.03 -1.63 7.87
N ARG A 74 11.15 -0.73 6.86
CA ARG A 74 11.76 0.58 7.05
C ARG A 74 10.69 1.66 7.14
N SER A 75 10.98 2.76 7.80
CA SER A 75 10.07 3.91 7.92
C SER A 75 10.79 5.21 7.57
N GLY A 76 10.08 6.11 6.91
CA GLY A 76 10.58 7.42 6.47
C GLY A 76 10.70 7.54 4.95
N GLY A 77 10.96 8.77 4.49
CA GLY A 77 11.20 9.07 3.07
C GLY A 77 12.56 8.56 2.59
N PHE A 78 12.77 8.62 1.28
CA PHE A 78 14.05 8.25 0.65
C PHE A 78 14.94 9.47 0.35
N GLY A 79 14.41 10.70 0.47
CA GLY A 79 15.11 11.91 0.02
C GLY A 79 14.93 12.17 -1.48
N GLY A 80 13.71 11.91 -2.00
CA GLY A 80 13.36 12.07 -3.42
C GLY A 80 13.89 10.94 -4.30
N VAL A 81 13.87 11.16 -5.63
CA VAL A 81 14.33 10.19 -6.63
C VAL A 81 15.79 9.78 -6.43
N PRO A 82 16.74 10.71 -6.22
CA PRO A 82 18.15 10.33 -6.02
C PRO A 82 18.36 9.45 -4.79
N GLY A 83 17.64 9.71 -3.70
CA GLY A 83 17.73 8.89 -2.50
C GLY A 83 17.11 7.51 -2.67
N LEU A 84 16.03 7.41 -3.46
CA LEU A 84 15.43 6.11 -3.79
C LEU A 84 16.37 5.30 -4.70
N ILE A 85 16.99 5.92 -5.71
CA ILE A 85 18.00 5.25 -6.57
C ILE A 85 19.14 4.67 -5.74
N ARG A 86 19.72 5.46 -4.83
CA ARG A 86 20.77 4.95 -3.92
C ARG A 86 20.27 3.77 -3.12
N TYR A 87 19.07 3.85 -2.53
CA TYR A 87 18.50 2.77 -1.74
C TYR A 87 18.32 1.48 -2.55
N LEU A 88 17.80 1.59 -3.78
CA LEU A 88 17.62 0.44 -4.69
C LEU A 88 18.95 -0.25 -4.98
N HIS A 89 20.01 0.53 -5.25
CA HIS A 89 21.34 0.02 -5.50
C HIS A 89 22.00 -0.59 -4.24
N ASP A 90 22.03 0.16 -3.13
CA ASP A 90 22.74 -0.23 -1.90
C ASP A 90 22.14 -1.50 -1.26
N HIS A 91 20.84 -1.71 -1.46
CA HIS A 91 20.12 -2.89 -0.97
C HIS A 91 19.89 -3.96 -2.04
N GLN A 92 20.50 -3.82 -3.23
CA GLN A 92 20.39 -4.79 -4.33
C GLN A 92 18.94 -5.22 -4.57
N ILE A 93 18.05 -4.23 -4.76
CA ILE A 93 16.64 -4.51 -5.03
C ILE A 93 16.48 -5.01 -6.46
N ASP A 94 15.83 -6.16 -6.63
CA ASP A 94 15.57 -6.79 -7.94
C ASP A 94 14.19 -6.43 -8.50
N LEU A 95 13.24 -6.07 -7.63
CA LEU A 95 11.88 -5.69 -8.03
C LEU A 95 11.32 -4.61 -7.10
N LEU A 96 10.82 -3.52 -7.68
CA LEU A 96 10.11 -2.47 -6.97
C LEU A 96 8.61 -2.65 -7.12
N ILE A 97 7.87 -2.64 -6.00
CA ILE A 97 6.41 -2.71 -6.00
C ILE A 97 5.84 -1.45 -5.38
N ASP A 98 5.08 -0.67 -6.17
CA ASP A 98 4.32 0.46 -5.67
C ASP A 98 2.91 0.01 -5.25
N ALA A 99 2.74 -0.27 -3.96
CA ALA A 99 1.46 -0.56 -3.33
C ALA A 99 1.03 0.58 -2.41
N THR A 100 1.38 1.82 -2.73
CA THR A 100 1.03 3.02 -1.98
C THR A 100 -0.45 3.38 -2.13
N HIS A 101 -0.90 4.34 -1.32
CA HIS A 101 -2.27 4.84 -1.43
C HIS A 101 -2.47 5.55 -2.79
N PRO A 102 -3.63 5.40 -3.48
CA PRO A 102 -3.88 6.04 -4.78
C PRO A 102 -3.71 7.57 -4.82
N PHE A 103 -3.62 8.21 -3.68
CA PHE A 103 -3.33 9.64 -3.53
C PHE A 103 -1.88 9.93 -3.10
N ALA A 104 -1.00 8.95 -3.16
CA ALA A 104 0.44 9.14 -2.90
C ALA A 104 1.20 9.45 -4.19
N GLN A 105 0.67 10.38 -5.01
CA GLN A 105 1.18 10.74 -6.34
C GLN A 105 2.68 10.94 -6.36
N GLN A 106 3.22 11.79 -5.50
CA GLN A 106 4.65 12.08 -5.43
C GLN A 106 5.50 10.81 -5.22
N MET A 107 5.05 9.87 -4.35
CA MET A 107 5.80 8.64 -4.12
C MET A 107 5.76 7.72 -5.34
N SER A 108 4.61 7.63 -6.01
CA SER A 108 4.46 6.87 -7.25
C SER A 108 5.32 7.45 -8.39
N GLU A 109 5.38 8.78 -8.52
CA GLU A 109 6.25 9.47 -9.48
C GLU A 109 7.74 9.21 -9.18
N HIS A 110 8.14 9.30 -7.90
CA HIS A 110 9.50 8.97 -7.49
C HIS A 110 9.85 7.50 -7.76
N ALA A 111 8.92 6.58 -7.52
CA ALA A 111 9.11 5.17 -7.77
C ALA A 111 9.32 4.88 -9.26
N ALA A 112 8.46 5.42 -10.12
CA ALA A 112 8.55 5.25 -11.57
C ALA A 112 9.86 5.83 -12.11
N ALA A 113 10.21 7.07 -11.72
CA ALA A 113 11.44 7.72 -12.16
C ALA A 113 12.71 6.99 -11.68
N ALA A 114 12.72 6.52 -10.43
CA ALA A 114 13.87 5.79 -9.90
C ALA A 114 14.04 4.42 -10.56
N ALA A 115 12.95 3.65 -10.72
CA ALA A 115 13.00 2.36 -11.38
C ALA A 115 13.47 2.48 -12.84
N GLN A 116 12.93 3.46 -13.58
CA GLN A 116 13.34 3.74 -14.95
C GLN A 116 14.83 4.11 -15.05
N ALA A 117 15.32 4.95 -14.13
CA ALA A 117 16.71 5.40 -14.15
C ALA A 117 17.73 4.29 -13.95
N VAL A 118 17.36 3.22 -13.21
CA VAL A 118 18.25 2.07 -12.93
C VAL A 118 17.88 0.82 -13.71
N GLY A 119 16.88 0.87 -14.61
CA GLY A 119 16.43 -0.28 -15.39
C GLY A 119 15.79 -1.38 -14.54
N LEU A 120 15.16 -1.03 -13.40
CA LEU A 120 14.59 -1.98 -12.46
C LEU A 120 13.14 -2.32 -12.82
N PRO A 121 12.73 -3.59 -12.83
CA PRO A 121 11.32 -3.97 -12.93
C PRO A 121 10.47 -3.26 -11.87
N HIS A 122 9.34 -2.67 -12.30
CA HIS A 122 8.45 -1.90 -11.44
C HIS A 122 7.00 -2.29 -11.67
N LEU A 123 6.35 -2.80 -10.63
CA LEU A 123 4.93 -3.18 -10.64
C LEU A 123 4.13 -2.30 -9.68
N ALA A 124 3.00 -1.76 -10.13
CA ALA A 124 2.09 -1.02 -9.27
C ALA A 124 0.82 -1.83 -8.93
N ILE A 125 0.35 -1.76 -7.69
CA ILE A 125 -0.98 -2.25 -7.31
C ILE A 125 -1.94 -1.06 -7.30
N ARG A 126 -2.85 -1.01 -8.27
CA ARG A 126 -3.81 0.07 -8.48
C ARG A 126 -5.24 -0.44 -8.35
N ARG A 127 -5.73 -0.60 -7.09
CA ARG A 127 -7.13 -0.99 -6.88
C ARG A 127 -8.10 -0.03 -7.60
N PRO A 128 -9.23 -0.52 -8.16
CA PRO A 128 -10.20 0.35 -8.84
C PRO A 128 -10.75 1.45 -7.91
N PRO A 129 -11.10 2.63 -8.43
CA PRO A 129 -11.86 3.61 -7.67
C PRO A 129 -13.24 3.06 -7.33
N TRP A 130 -13.87 3.59 -6.29
CA TRP A 130 -15.28 3.32 -6.05
C TRP A 130 -16.12 3.89 -7.19
N GLN A 131 -17.16 3.17 -7.53
CA GLN A 131 -18.16 3.58 -8.54
C GLN A 131 -19.48 3.86 -7.84
N PRO A 132 -20.25 4.88 -8.26
CA PRO A 132 -21.54 5.15 -7.67
C PRO A 132 -22.55 4.06 -8.06
N ALA A 133 -23.45 3.71 -7.15
CA ALA A 133 -24.68 3.01 -7.47
C ALA A 133 -25.83 3.99 -7.73
N ALA A 134 -26.98 3.50 -8.18
CA ALA A 134 -28.10 4.34 -8.61
C ALA A 134 -28.57 5.35 -7.54
N ASP A 135 -28.52 4.96 -6.27
CA ASP A 135 -29.03 5.78 -5.15
C ASP A 135 -27.91 6.60 -4.46
N ASP A 136 -26.73 6.70 -5.05
CA ASP A 136 -25.64 7.51 -4.53
C ASP A 136 -25.72 8.97 -5.04
N ASP A 137 -25.76 9.94 -4.14
CA ASP A 137 -25.50 11.36 -4.47
C ASP A 137 -24.02 11.66 -4.36
N TRP A 138 -23.24 11.28 -5.38
CA TRP A 138 -21.81 11.55 -5.43
C TRP A 138 -21.48 12.73 -6.33
N ARG A 139 -20.72 13.67 -5.78
CA ARG A 139 -20.22 14.85 -6.47
C ARG A 139 -18.70 14.76 -6.56
N MET A 140 -18.21 14.56 -7.78
CA MET A 140 -16.78 14.42 -8.02
C MET A 140 -16.11 15.79 -8.07
N VAL A 141 -15.11 16.01 -7.21
CA VAL A 141 -14.36 17.25 -7.09
C VAL A 141 -12.87 17.02 -7.21
N ASP A 142 -12.10 18.05 -7.52
CA ASP A 142 -10.66 17.91 -7.74
C ASP A 142 -9.85 17.94 -6.44
N ASP A 143 -10.31 18.75 -5.46
CA ASP A 143 -9.66 18.89 -4.17
C ASP A 143 -10.63 19.28 -3.06
N LEU A 144 -10.13 19.37 -1.83
CA LEU A 144 -10.92 19.75 -0.66
C LEU A 144 -11.45 21.20 -0.76
N ALA A 145 -10.67 22.11 -1.35
CA ALA A 145 -11.10 23.50 -1.53
C ALA A 145 -12.24 23.60 -2.56
N ALA A 146 -12.18 22.81 -3.64
CA ALA A 146 -13.27 22.72 -4.62
C ALA A 146 -14.55 22.16 -3.99
N ALA A 147 -14.44 21.15 -3.11
CA ALA A 147 -15.59 20.66 -2.36
C ALA A 147 -16.23 21.77 -1.52
N LEU A 148 -15.45 22.51 -0.76
CA LEU A 148 -15.94 23.60 0.08
C LEU A 148 -16.60 24.74 -0.72
N ARG A 149 -16.02 25.09 -1.88
CA ARG A 149 -16.65 26.08 -2.79
C ARG A 149 -18.02 25.62 -3.28
N GLN A 150 -18.19 24.34 -3.63
CA GLN A 150 -19.45 23.79 -4.09
C GLN A 150 -20.49 23.66 -2.97
N ILE A 151 -20.07 23.35 -1.74
CA ILE A 151 -20.94 23.31 -0.56
C ILE A 151 -21.49 24.70 -0.26
N GLY A 152 -20.69 25.75 -0.47
CA GLY A 152 -21.11 27.13 -0.36
C GLY A 152 -21.10 27.69 1.07
N PRO A 153 -21.65 28.88 1.29
CA PRO A 153 -21.50 29.62 2.55
C PRO A 153 -22.46 29.18 3.66
N SER A 154 -23.55 28.47 3.35
CA SER A 154 -24.52 28.04 4.36
C SER A 154 -23.90 27.03 5.33
N PRO A 155 -24.00 27.25 6.66
CA PRO A 155 -23.43 26.33 7.63
C PRO A 155 -23.92 24.89 7.48
N GLN A 156 -22.99 23.93 7.45
CA GLN A 156 -23.27 22.50 7.31
C GLN A 156 -22.51 21.71 8.35
N ARG A 157 -23.01 20.52 8.72
CA ARG A 157 -22.26 19.51 9.48
C ARG A 157 -21.63 18.52 8.53
N ILE A 158 -20.30 18.54 8.44
CA ILE A 158 -19.52 17.86 7.40
C ILE A 158 -18.66 16.78 8.03
N PHE A 159 -18.82 15.52 7.59
CA PHE A 159 -17.89 14.48 7.94
C PHE A 159 -16.70 14.47 6.96
N VAL A 160 -15.48 14.58 7.51
CA VAL A 160 -14.24 14.67 6.73
C VAL A 160 -13.34 13.49 7.06
N ALA A 161 -13.08 12.61 6.07
CA ALA A 161 -12.23 11.43 6.23
C ALA A 161 -10.90 11.62 5.49
N PHE A 162 -9.96 12.34 6.11
CA PHE A 162 -8.67 12.73 5.52
C PHE A 162 -7.49 12.47 6.45
N GLY A 163 -6.29 12.41 5.86
CA GLY A 163 -5.05 12.43 6.62
C GLY A 163 -4.83 13.79 7.31
N ARG A 164 -4.27 13.77 8.53
CA ARG A 164 -4.05 14.98 9.36
C ARG A 164 -3.30 16.11 8.66
N GLN A 165 -2.46 15.80 7.67
CA GLN A 165 -1.63 16.77 6.95
C GLN A 165 -2.38 17.52 5.83
N GLU A 166 -3.63 17.13 5.54
CA GLU A 166 -4.38 17.60 4.38
C GLU A 166 -5.61 18.43 4.77
N LEU A 167 -5.71 18.83 6.05
CA LEU A 167 -6.90 19.47 6.60
C LEU A 167 -6.86 20.99 6.55
N THR A 168 -5.71 21.61 6.28
CA THR A 168 -5.53 23.06 6.23
C THR A 168 -6.58 23.79 5.38
N PRO A 169 -7.02 23.26 4.21
CA PRO A 169 -8.06 23.92 3.40
C PRO A 169 -9.40 24.11 4.14
N LEU A 170 -9.70 23.39 5.22
CA LEU A 170 -10.90 23.59 6.01
C LEU A 170 -10.97 25.00 6.64
N LEU A 171 -9.82 25.64 6.87
CA LEU A 171 -9.73 26.97 7.47
C LEU A 171 -10.40 28.08 6.63
N VAL A 172 -10.59 27.87 5.31
CA VAL A 172 -11.23 28.86 4.43
C VAL A 172 -12.74 28.90 4.57
N ALA A 173 -13.35 27.92 5.27
CA ALA A 173 -14.81 27.82 5.44
C ALA A 173 -15.17 27.58 6.93
N PRO A 174 -14.87 28.53 7.83
CA PRO A 174 -15.03 28.37 9.28
C PRO A 174 -16.50 28.32 9.75
N GLN A 175 -17.45 28.63 8.87
CA GLN A 175 -18.89 28.59 9.16
C GLN A 175 -19.43 27.17 9.34
N HIS A 176 -18.76 26.15 8.78
CA HIS A 176 -19.21 24.76 8.89
C HIS A 176 -18.79 24.13 10.22
N HIS A 177 -19.48 23.06 10.60
CA HIS A 177 -19.09 22.18 11.70
C HIS A 177 -18.45 20.94 11.13
N TYR A 178 -17.18 20.70 11.40
CA TYR A 178 -16.42 19.58 10.88
C TYR A 178 -16.32 18.44 11.88
N LEU A 179 -16.65 17.24 11.45
CA LEU A 179 -16.34 15.99 12.15
C LEU A 179 -15.20 15.31 11.39
N VAL A 180 -13.98 15.48 11.88
CA VAL A 180 -12.77 15.00 11.20
C VAL A 180 -12.36 13.65 11.75
N ARG A 181 -12.29 12.64 10.89
CA ARG A 181 -11.73 11.34 11.25
C ARG A 181 -10.33 11.14 10.69
N SER A 182 -9.39 10.86 11.58
CA SER A 182 -7.99 10.53 11.25
C SER A 182 -7.50 9.31 12.01
N VAL A 183 -6.39 8.73 11.54
CA VAL A 183 -5.75 7.58 12.22
C VAL A 183 -4.97 8.03 13.45
N ASP A 184 -4.30 9.17 13.35
CA ASP A 184 -3.52 9.77 14.44
C ASP A 184 -4.10 11.14 14.82
N PRO A 185 -3.85 11.61 16.04
CA PRO A 185 -4.29 12.93 16.46
C PRO A 185 -3.80 14.05 15.53
N VAL A 186 -4.66 15.01 15.25
CA VAL A 186 -4.31 16.25 14.56
C VAL A 186 -3.65 17.19 15.58
N THR A 187 -2.36 17.42 15.41
CA THR A 187 -1.55 18.20 16.34
C THR A 187 -0.65 19.15 15.56
N PRO A 188 -0.71 20.47 15.80
CA PRO A 188 -1.74 21.17 16.59
C PRO A 188 -3.14 21.02 15.97
N PRO A 189 -4.22 21.14 16.74
CA PRO A 189 -5.57 21.17 16.21
C PRO A 189 -5.77 22.39 15.31
N LEU A 190 -6.67 22.29 14.33
CA LEU A 190 -7.01 23.42 13.47
C LEU A 190 -7.75 24.50 14.28
N ALA A 191 -7.41 25.76 14.02
CA ALA A 191 -8.08 26.92 14.64
C ALA A 191 -9.44 27.18 13.98
N LEU A 192 -10.39 26.25 14.19
CA LEU A 192 -11.77 26.35 13.70
C LEU A 192 -12.74 26.40 14.87
N PRO A 193 -13.81 27.22 14.82
CA PRO A 193 -14.74 27.40 15.93
C PRO A 193 -15.60 26.16 16.22
N LYS A 194 -15.82 25.30 15.22
CA LYS A 194 -16.67 24.11 15.30
C LYS A 194 -16.01 22.94 14.60
N ILE A 195 -15.18 22.22 15.34
CA ILE A 195 -14.48 21.03 14.83
C ILE A 195 -14.38 19.97 15.93
N ASP A 196 -14.78 18.75 15.59
CA ASP A 196 -14.62 17.56 16.40
C ASP A 196 -13.65 16.59 15.72
N TYR A 197 -12.86 15.88 16.51
CA TYR A 197 -11.90 14.91 16.02
C TYR A 197 -12.25 13.51 16.50
N LEU A 198 -12.27 12.56 15.55
CA LEU A 198 -12.44 11.14 15.80
C LEU A 198 -11.17 10.41 15.43
N LEU A 199 -10.68 9.56 16.33
CA LEU A 199 -9.61 8.63 16.01
C LEU A 199 -10.23 7.31 15.58
N GLY A 200 -9.81 6.82 14.40
CA GLY A 200 -10.32 5.57 13.90
C GLY A 200 -9.49 5.02 12.76
N ARG A 201 -9.37 3.69 12.75
CA ARG A 201 -8.68 2.94 11.70
C ARG A 201 -9.62 1.84 11.21
N GLY A 202 -9.75 1.73 9.88
CA GLY A 202 -10.54 0.64 9.29
C GLY A 202 -9.97 -0.76 9.58
N PRO A 203 -10.74 -1.80 9.28
CA PRO A 203 -12.01 -1.75 8.55
C PRO A 203 -13.17 -1.22 9.40
N PHE A 204 -14.11 -0.52 8.77
CA PHE A 204 -15.30 0.02 9.42
C PHE A 204 -16.54 -0.81 9.04
N LYS A 205 -17.53 -0.89 9.95
CA LYS A 205 -18.82 -1.55 9.71
C LYS A 205 -19.87 -0.52 9.29
N VAL A 206 -20.70 -0.82 8.29
CA VAL A 206 -21.73 0.08 7.75
C VAL A 206 -22.69 0.56 8.83
N ALA A 207 -23.18 -0.33 9.68
CA ALA A 207 -24.11 0.02 10.76
C ALA A 207 -23.47 1.02 11.76
N ALA A 208 -22.19 0.84 12.10
CA ALA A 208 -21.48 1.75 13.00
C ALA A 208 -21.24 3.12 12.33
N GLU A 209 -20.92 3.15 11.02
CA GLU A 209 -20.81 4.39 10.28
C GLU A 209 -22.15 5.14 10.20
N ALA A 210 -23.25 4.42 9.92
CA ALA A 210 -24.58 5.01 9.88
C ALA A 210 -25.02 5.59 11.25
N ALA A 211 -24.74 4.90 12.35
CA ALA A 211 -24.97 5.41 13.69
C ALA A 211 -24.14 6.68 13.94
N LEU A 212 -22.84 6.64 13.68
CA LEU A 212 -21.94 7.77 13.83
C LEU A 212 -22.45 9.01 13.07
N LEU A 213 -22.82 8.86 11.80
CA LEU A 213 -23.28 9.97 10.96
C LEU A 213 -24.59 10.58 11.50
N ARG A 214 -25.52 9.74 11.97
CA ARG A 214 -26.78 10.19 12.58
C ARG A 214 -26.54 10.92 13.92
N ASP A 215 -25.76 10.30 14.82
CA ASP A 215 -25.55 10.80 16.18
C ASP A 215 -24.85 12.17 16.16
N HIS A 216 -23.99 12.41 15.17
CA HIS A 216 -23.36 13.70 14.95
C HIS A 216 -24.15 14.65 14.03
N GLY A 217 -25.33 14.26 13.57
CA GLY A 217 -26.17 15.08 12.69
C GLY A 217 -25.46 15.47 11.39
N VAL A 218 -24.64 14.55 10.82
CA VAL A 218 -23.89 14.80 9.59
C VAL A 218 -24.85 14.99 8.43
N GLN A 219 -24.60 16.02 7.60
CA GLN A 219 -25.44 16.39 6.46
C GLN A 219 -24.77 16.05 5.13
N LEU A 220 -23.45 15.92 5.11
CA LEU A 220 -22.68 15.52 3.91
C LEU A 220 -21.31 14.96 4.30
N ILE A 221 -20.70 14.25 3.34
CA ILE A 221 -19.37 13.64 3.51
C ILE A 221 -18.39 14.25 2.50
N ILE A 222 -17.15 14.51 2.94
CA ILE A 222 -16.02 14.76 2.04
C ILE A 222 -15.00 13.65 2.22
N ALA A 223 -14.64 12.96 1.15
CA ALA A 223 -13.65 11.88 1.18
C ALA A 223 -12.89 11.77 -0.14
N LYS A 224 -11.74 11.09 -0.10
CA LYS A 224 -11.00 10.71 -1.30
C LYS A 224 -11.61 9.47 -1.95
N ASN A 225 -11.75 9.44 -3.28
CA ASN A 225 -12.13 8.22 -3.99
C ASN A 225 -10.95 7.23 -4.00
N SER A 226 -10.66 6.67 -2.85
CA SER A 226 -9.49 5.81 -2.67
C SER A 226 -9.70 4.37 -3.12
N GLY A 227 -10.94 3.94 -3.39
CA GLY A 227 -11.25 2.52 -3.58
C GLY A 227 -10.98 1.70 -2.31
N GLY A 228 -11.14 0.40 -2.38
CA GLY A 228 -10.84 -0.52 -1.28
C GLY A 228 -11.98 -0.70 -0.27
N ALA A 229 -12.19 -1.96 0.13
CA ALA A 229 -13.31 -2.35 0.98
C ALA A 229 -13.20 -1.85 2.43
N ALA A 230 -11.97 -1.70 2.95
CA ALA A 230 -11.74 -1.37 4.38
C ALA A 230 -12.32 -0.02 4.80
N THR A 231 -12.55 0.90 3.86
CA THR A 231 -13.01 2.26 4.14
C THR A 231 -14.24 2.68 3.33
N SER A 232 -14.90 1.77 2.61
CA SER A 232 -16.13 2.05 1.83
C SER A 232 -17.38 2.20 2.71
N ALA A 233 -17.36 1.67 3.92
CA ALA A 233 -18.54 1.62 4.81
C ALA A 233 -19.24 2.98 4.99
N LYS A 234 -18.49 4.09 5.05
CA LYS A 234 -19.05 5.45 5.13
C LYS A 234 -19.91 5.83 3.91
N LEU A 235 -19.55 5.34 2.72
CA LEU A 235 -20.31 5.61 1.49
C LEU A 235 -21.60 4.80 1.45
N HIS A 236 -21.57 3.55 1.90
CA HIS A 236 -22.78 2.73 2.07
C HIS A 236 -23.71 3.31 3.13
N ALA A 237 -23.14 3.82 4.22
CA ALA A 237 -23.90 4.50 5.26
C ALA A 237 -24.50 5.81 4.74
N ALA A 238 -23.76 6.60 3.97
CA ALA A 238 -24.26 7.83 3.33
C ALA A 238 -25.45 7.53 2.42
N ARG A 239 -25.35 6.51 1.56
CA ARG A 239 -26.47 6.07 0.69
C ARG A 239 -27.70 5.74 1.52
N ALA A 240 -27.57 4.91 2.56
CA ALA A 240 -28.68 4.51 3.43
C ALA A 240 -29.33 5.69 4.16
N LEU A 241 -28.62 6.82 4.31
CA LEU A 241 -29.09 8.03 4.97
C LEU A 241 -29.44 9.16 4.00
N GLY A 242 -29.31 8.95 2.68
CA GLY A 242 -29.54 9.97 1.66
C GLY A 242 -28.56 11.15 1.73
N LEU A 243 -27.34 10.94 2.21
CA LEU A 243 -26.35 12.01 2.39
C LEU A 243 -25.49 12.19 1.13
N PRO A 244 -25.33 13.42 0.64
CA PRO A 244 -24.42 13.70 -0.46
C PRO A 244 -22.94 13.46 -0.05
N CYS A 245 -22.17 12.92 -1.03
CA CYS A 245 -20.75 12.65 -0.86
C CYS A 245 -19.93 13.44 -1.87
N TYR A 246 -19.10 14.35 -1.40
CA TYR A 246 -18.08 15.01 -2.22
C TYR A 246 -16.83 14.13 -2.26
N LEU A 247 -16.58 13.51 -3.42
CA LEU A 247 -15.46 12.59 -3.58
C LEU A 247 -14.35 13.23 -4.40
N ILE A 248 -13.18 13.35 -3.80
CA ILE A 248 -12.01 13.89 -4.49
C ILE A 248 -11.52 12.87 -5.52
N ARG A 249 -11.35 13.34 -6.76
CA ARG A 249 -10.77 12.55 -7.85
C ARG A 249 -9.36 12.11 -7.53
N ARG A 250 -8.97 10.95 -8.01
CA ARG A 250 -7.57 10.52 -7.92
C ARG A 250 -6.70 11.43 -8.78
N PRO A 251 -5.51 11.79 -8.31
CA PRO A 251 -4.54 12.45 -9.17
C PRO A 251 -4.09 11.50 -10.28
N PRO A 252 -3.61 12.03 -11.40
CA PRO A 252 -2.94 11.21 -12.42
C PRO A 252 -1.72 10.53 -11.79
N LEU A 253 -1.48 9.28 -12.18
CA LEU A 253 -0.35 8.50 -11.73
C LEU A 253 0.50 8.09 -12.93
N PRO A 254 1.81 7.82 -12.75
CA PRO A 254 2.68 7.37 -13.83
C PRO A 254 2.15 6.09 -14.49
N ALA A 255 2.31 6.02 -15.81
CA ALA A 255 2.05 4.80 -16.58
C ALA A 255 3.20 3.81 -16.31
N VAL A 256 2.88 2.71 -15.65
CA VAL A 256 3.79 1.61 -15.31
C VAL A 256 2.99 0.31 -15.36
N ASP A 257 3.67 -0.83 -15.40
CA ASP A 257 3.00 -2.12 -15.26
C ASP A 257 2.17 -2.14 -13.98
N GLN A 258 0.88 -2.46 -14.11
CA GLN A 258 -0.03 -2.36 -12.98
C GLN A 258 -1.04 -3.48 -12.91
N VAL A 259 -1.45 -3.80 -11.70
CA VAL A 259 -2.46 -4.83 -11.42
C VAL A 259 -3.49 -4.32 -10.40
N PRO A 260 -4.75 -4.76 -10.48
CA PRO A 260 -5.80 -4.23 -9.63
C PRO A 260 -5.85 -4.86 -8.23
N THR A 261 -5.24 -6.04 -8.03
CA THR A 261 -5.39 -6.83 -6.80
C THR A 261 -4.08 -7.45 -6.33
N VAL A 262 -4.03 -7.80 -5.04
CA VAL A 262 -2.91 -8.55 -4.44
C VAL A 262 -2.73 -9.92 -5.11
N ALA A 263 -3.82 -10.61 -5.46
CA ALA A 263 -3.75 -11.91 -6.15
C ALA A 263 -3.13 -11.78 -7.55
N ALA A 264 -3.48 -10.72 -8.30
CA ALA A 264 -2.86 -10.44 -9.59
C ALA A 264 -1.37 -10.11 -9.43
N ALA A 265 -1.00 -9.31 -8.41
CA ALA A 265 0.41 -9.02 -8.12
C ALA A 265 1.21 -10.29 -7.81
N GLN A 266 0.64 -11.22 -7.03
CA GLN A 266 1.31 -12.50 -6.77
C GLN A 266 1.57 -13.31 -8.05
N ARG A 267 0.60 -13.35 -8.99
CA ARG A 267 0.80 -14.03 -10.27
C ARG A 267 1.88 -13.37 -11.13
N SER A 268 1.87 -12.02 -11.19
CA SER A 268 2.91 -11.29 -11.93
C SER A 268 4.30 -11.51 -11.33
N ILE A 269 4.43 -11.56 -10.00
CA ILE A 269 5.70 -11.84 -9.33
C ILE A 269 6.13 -13.30 -9.58
N ALA A 270 5.22 -14.27 -9.54
CA ALA A 270 5.53 -15.66 -9.85
C ALA A 270 6.00 -15.83 -11.31
N HIS A 271 5.38 -15.13 -12.24
CA HIS A 271 5.82 -15.08 -13.63
C HIS A 271 7.23 -14.47 -13.74
N TRP A 272 7.45 -13.31 -13.13
CA TRP A 272 8.75 -12.65 -13.11
C TRP A 272 9.87 -13.55 -12.55
N LEU A 273 9.61 -14.28 -11.47
CA LEU A 273 10.56 -15.24 -10.89
C LEU A 273 10.93 -16.39 -11.86
N SER A 274 10.04 -16.73 -12.78
CA SER A 274 10.26 -17.82 -13.74
C SER A 274 10.85 -17.36 -15.07
N SER A 275 10.53 -16.16 -15.53
CA SER A 275 10.90 -15.63 -16.86
C SER A 275 11.95 -14.52 -16.83
N GLY A 276 12.12 -13.85 -15.68
CA GLY A 276 12.92 -12.62 -15.56
C GLY A 276 12.15 -11.33 -15.88
N ASP A 277 10.98 -11.43 -16.52
CA ASP A 277 10.21 -10.28 -16.99
C ASP A 277 8.85 -10.17 -16.31
N LEU A 278 8.40 -8.92 -16.05
CA LEU A 278 7.02 -8.69 -15.67
C LEU A 278 6.09 -8.87 -16.88
N PRO A 279 4.91 -9.47 -16.71
CA PRO A 279 3.95 -9.60 -17.81
C PRO A 279 3.45 -8.20 -18.20
N SER A 280 3.60 -7.81 -19.47
CA SER A 280 3.03 -6.58 -20.02
C SER A 280 1.48 -6.62 -20.04
N ASP A 281 0.84 -5.45 -20.05
CA ASP A 281 -0.63 -5.29 -19.97
C ASP A 281 -1.43 -6.20 -20.93
N GLY A 282 -0.87 -6.51 -22.13
CA GLY A 282 -1.48 -7.44 -23.10
C GLY A 282 -1.46 -8.90 -22.66
N ASN A 283 -0.54 -9.31 -21.78
CA ASN A 283 -0.38 -10.68 -21.31
C ASN A 283 -1.09 -10.93 -19.94
N LEU A 284 -1.49 -9.87 -19.24
CA LEU A 284 -2.25 -9.97 -17.99
C LEU A 284 -3.67 -10.53 -18.21
N ALA A 285 -4.23 -10.39 -19.42
CA ALA A 285 -5.52 -10.99 -19.78
C ALA A 285 -5.43 -12.53 -19.82
N ALA A 286 -4.32 -13.08 -20.28
CA ALA A 286 -4.08 -14.52 -20.32
C ALA A 286 -3.86 -15.16 -18.92
N LEU A 287 -3.44 -14.35 -17.93
CA LEU A 287 -3.29 -14.77 -16.53
C LEU A 287 -4.61 -14.67 -15.71
N ARG A 288 -5.67 -14.19 -16.34
CA ARG A 288 -7.01 -14.14 -15.74
C ARG A 288 -7.73 -15.47 -15.89
N GLY A 289 -7.11 -16.58 -15.83
CA GLY A 289 -7.71 -17.90 -15.99
C GLY A 289 -9.23 -17.87 -15.99
N GLU A 290 -9.84 -18.14 -17.14
CA GLU A 290 -11.24 -18.46 -17.27
C GLU A 290 -11.57 -19.71 -16.46
#